data_51561159c4c5b5afa252ad41952e5cf0
#
_entry.id   51561159c4c5b5afa252ad41952e5cf0
#
_cell.length_a   1.000
_cell.length_b   1.000
_cell.length_c   1.000
_cell.angle_alpha   90.00
_cell.angle_beta   90.00
_cell.angle_gamma   90.00
#
_symmetry.space_group_name_H-M   'P 1'
#
loop_
_entity.id
_entity.type
_entity.pdbx_description
1 polymer ?
#
loop_
_entity_poly.entity_id
_entity_poly.type
_entity_poly.pdbx_seq_one_letter_code
_entity_poly.pdbx_strand_id
1 'polypeptide(L)'
;MAGMDLTPKQEAFVQEYLIDLNATQAAIRAGYSEKTANEQGSRLLANVKIAKAIAEAKADRSERTGVTQDMVIAELAKIGFSDLRKVLTNTGQLIDPQDWDDETAGAISSIEIVTNSRGGNGDDNEPLEYTSKIKTWDKPSALDKLGRHLGLYAPEKIAVTVEAEVSPSDKLTGFLNAVASRKSS
;
A
#
# COMPACT_ATOMS: atom_id res chain seq x y z
N MET A 1 3.37 -12.20 -27.83
CA MET A 1 4.20 -12.60 -26.67
C MET A 1 5.36 -13.42 -27.20
N ALA A 2 6.55 -12.86 -27.31
CA ALA A 2 7.75 -13.61 -27.65
C ALA A 2 8.09 -14.47 -26.42
N GLY A 3 8.09 -15.81 -26.61
CA GLY A 3 8.28 -16.78 -25.54
C GLY A 3 9.61 -16.56 -24.82
N MET A 4 9.55 -16.00 -23.63
CA MET A 4 10.64 -16.17 -22.70
C MET A 4 10.61 -17.63 -22.27
N ASP A 5 11.75 -18.34 -22.39
CA ASP A 5 11.90 -19.71 -21.89
C ASP A 5 11.82 -19.73 -20.35
N LEU A 6 10.66 -19.42 -19.80
CA LEU A 6 10.33 -19.61 -18.40
C LEU A 6 9.71 -21.00 -18.22
N THR A 7 10.04 -21.65 -17.12
CA THR A 7 9.33 -22.88 -16.75
C THR A 7 7.90 -22.55 -16.28
N PRO A 8 6.95 -23.49 -16.37
CA PRO A 8 5.57 -23.25 -15.92
C PRO A 8 5.47 -22.73 -14.48
N LYS A 9 6.33 -23.17 -13.58
CA LYS A 9 6.40 -22.66 -12.21
C LYS A 9 6.93 -21.21 -12.13
N GLN A 10 7.84 -20.83 -13.01
CA GLN A 10 8.34 -19.45 -13.08
C GLN A 10 7.29 -18.51 -13.65
N GLU A 11 6.54 -18.94 -14.65
CA GLU A 11 5.40 -18.17 -15.18
C GLU A 11 4.32 -17.99 -14.11
N ALA A 12 3.95 -19.06 -13.40
CA ALA A 12 3.03 -18.97 -12.27
C ALA A 12 3.54 -18.00 -11.20
N PHE A 13 4.84 -18.05 -10.86
CA PHE A 13 5.43 -17.11 -9.90
C PHE A 13 5.29 -15.65 -10.36
N VAL A 14 5.54 -15.34 -11.63
CA VAL A 14 5.38 -13.98 -12.17
C VAL A 14 3.94 -13.50 -12.00
N GLN A 15 2.95 -14.33 -12.35
CA GLN A 15 1.53 -13.99 -12.23
C GLN A 15 1.14 -13.76 -10.76
N GLU A 16 1.54 -14.66 -9.88
CA GLU A 16 1.23 -14.60 -8.45
C GLU A 16 1.92 -13.42 -7.75
N TYR A 17 3.16 -13.10 -8.16
CA TYR A 17 3.89 -11.97 -7.61
C TYR A 17 3.23 -10.63 -7.94
N LEU A 18 2.58 -10.50 -9.09
CA LEU A 18 1.90 -9.27 -9.49
C LEU A 18 0.61 -9.00 -8.72
N ILE A 19 0.12 -9.94 -7.90
CA ILE A 19 -1.09 -9.75 -7.09
C ILE A 19 -0.79 -8.87 -5.88
N ASP A 20 0.27 -9.20 -5.12
CA ASP A 20 0.56 -8.57 -3.83
C ASP A 20 2.03 -8.13 -3.66
N LEU A 21 2.87 -8.37 -4.65
CA LEU A 21 4.32 -8.08 -4.64
C LEU A 21 5.07 -8.79 -3.51
N ASN A 22 4.51 -9.88 -2.97
CA ASN A 22 5.11 -10.68 -1.91
C ASN A 22 5.77 -11.93 -2.51
N ALA A 23 7.11 -11.91 -2.60
CA ALA A 23 7.87 -12.99 -3.23
C ALA A 23 7.70 -14.35 -2.54
N THR A 24 7.62 -14.38 -1.22
CA THR A 24 7.44 -15.62 -0.44
C THR A 24 6.07 -16.23 -0.71
N GLN A 25 4.99 -15.44 -0.64
CA GLN A 25 3.65 -15.91 -0.90
C GLN A 25 3.46 -16.30 -2.37
N ALA A 26 4.02 -15.53 -3.29
CA ALA A 26 4.00 -15.86 -4.71
C ALA A 26 4.71 -17.19 -5.00
N ALA A 27 5.84 -17.47 -4.36
CA ALA A 27 6.54 -18.74 -4.50
C ALA A 27 5.69 -19.92 -3.99
N ILE A 28 5.01 -19.76 -2.84
CA ILE A 28 4.11 -20.80 -2.30
C ILE A 28 2.97 -21.08 -3.28
N ARG A 29 2.27 -20.04 -3.75
CA ARG A 29 1.16 -20.16 -4.69
C ARG A 29 1.59 -20.74 -6.04
N ALA A 30 2.82 -20.46 -6.47
CA ALA A 30 3.41 -21.05 -7.67
C ALA A 30 3.85 -22.51 -7.50
N GLY A 31 3.64 -23.11 -6.31
CA GLY A 31 3.94 -24.52 -6.03
C GLY A 31 5.39 -24.80 -5.63
N TYR A 32 6.12 -23.81 -5.11
CA TYR A 32 7.39 -24.03 -4.43
C TYR A 32 7.14 -24.45 -2.97
N SER A 33 8.12 -25.13 -2.36
CA SER A 33 8.00 -25.60 -0.97
C SER A 33 7.93 -24.43 0.01
N GLU A 34 6.96 -24.43 0.92
CA GLU A 34 6.79 -23.42 1.97
C GLU A 34 8.06 -23.24 2.83
N LYS A 35 8.76 -24.35 3.13
CA LYS A 35 9.99 -24.33 3.93
C LYS A 35 11.11 -23.50 3.31
N THR A 36 11.14 -23.39 1.98
CA THR A 36 12.19 -22.67 1.24
C THR A 36 11.64 -21.50 0.43
N ALA A 37 10.36 -21.16 0.57
CA ALA A 37 9.69 -20.18 -0.26
C ALA A 37 10.32 -18.78 -0.19
N ASN A 38 10.82 -18.36 0.97
CA ASN A 38 11.51 -17.09 1.14
C ASN A 38 12.81 -17.04 0.31
N GLU A 39 13.65 -18.08 0.40
CA GLU A 39 14.88 -18.15 -0.38
C GLU A 39 14.59 -18.28 -1.88
N GLN A 40 13.61 -19.12 -2.23
CA GLN A 40 13.21 -19.31 -3.62
C GLN A 40 12.63 -18.02 -4.22
N GLY A 41 11.77 -17.30 -3.49
CA GLY A 41 11.23 -16.03 -3.92
C GLY A 41 12.31 -14.99 -4.20
N SER A 42 13.29 -14.87 -3.29
CA SER A 42 14.43 -13.99 -3.45
C SER A 42 15.29 -14.35 -4.67
N ARG A 43 15.57 -15.65 -4.87
CA ARG A 43 16.33 -16.15 -6.04
C ARG A 43 15.57 -15.93 -7.36
N LEU A 44 14.25 -16.11 -7.35
CA LEU A 44 13.42 -15.90 -8.53
C LEU A 44 13.42 -14.41 -8.91
N LEU A 45 13.29 -13.50 -7.96
CA LEU A 45 13.35 -12.05 -8.23
C LEU A 45 14.73 -11.59 -8.75
N ALA A 46 15.81 -12.26 -8.31
CA ALA A 46 17.16 -11.99 -8.80
C ALA A 46 17.42 -12.55 -10.22
N ASN A 47 16.54 -13.41 -10.74
CA ASN A 47 16.66 -13.96 -12.08
C ASN A 47 16.28 -12.93 -13.14
N VAL A 48 17.22 -12.61 -14.04
CA VAL A 48 17.05 -11.59 -15.09
C VAL A 48 15.83 -11.88 -15.99
N LYS A 49 15.57 -13.14 -16.35
CA LYS A 49 14.41 -13.50 -17.19
C LYS A 49 13.09 -13.23 -16.45
N ILE A 50 13.02 -13.57 -15.17
CA ILE A 50 11.84 -13.34 -14.33
C ILE A 50 11.64 -11.85 -14.09
N ALA A 51 12.70 -11.11 -13.77
CA ALA A 51 12.63 -9.67 -13.59
C ALA A 51 12.10 -8.96 -14.87
N LYS A 52 12.57 -9.40 -16.04
CA LYS A 52 12.10 -8.90 -17.33
C LYS A 52 10.61 -9.23 -17.53
N ALA A 53 10.19 -10.47 -17.27
CA ALA A 53 8.78 -10.87 -17.40
C ALA A 53 7.86 -10.08 -16.47
N ILE A 54 8.29 -9.80 -15.23
CA ILE A 54 7.56 -8.95 -14.29
C ILE A 54 7.45 -7.52 -14.84
N ALA A 55 8.53 -6.97 -15.38
CA ALA A 55 8.53 -5.61 -15.94
C ALA A 55 7.59 -5.50 -17.15
N GLU A 56 7.61 -6.47 -18.08
CA GLU A 56 6.71 -6.53 -19.23
C GLU A 56 5.24 -6.65 -18.79
N ALA A 57 4.93 -7.56 -17.86
CA ALA A 57 3.56 -7.72 -17.37
C ALA A 57 3.05 -6.49 -16.60
N LYS A 58 3.91 -5.72 -15.94
CA LYS A 58 3.56 -4.41 -15.36
C LYS A 58 3.29 -3.37 -16.44
N ALA A 59 4.10 -3.32 -17.50
CA ALA A 59 3.89 -2.41 -18.63
C ALA A 59 2.58 -2.71 -19.35
N ASP A 60 2.30 -3.98 -19.66
CA ASP A 60 1.05 -4.42 -20.28
C ASP A 60 -0.17 -4.06 -19.42
N ARG A 61 -0.06 -4.19 -18.07
CA ARG A 61 -1.12 -3.79 -17.16
C ARG A 61 -1.33 -2.28 -17.22
N SER A 62 -0.28 -1.50 -17.17
CA SER A 62 -0.33 -0.03 -17.24
C SER A 62 -0.96 0.43 -18.56
N GLU A 63 -0.55 -0.16 -19.68
CA GLU A 63 -1.13 0.13 -20.99
C GLU A 63 -2.64 -0.20 -21.05
N ARG A 64 -3.03 -1.37 -20.57
CA ARG A 64 -4.43 -1.82 -20.59
C ARG A 64 -5.32 -1.00 -19.67
N THR A 65 -4.84 -0.56 -18.52
CA THR A 65 -5.62 0.18 -17.52
C THR A 65 -5.53 1.70 -17.71
N GLY A 66 -4.55 2.19 -18.47
CA GLY A 66 -4.23 3.60 -18.56
C GLY A 66 -3.66 4.19 -17.27
N VAL A 67 -3.36 3.36 -16.24
CA VAL A 67 -2.85 3.80 -14.94
C VAL A 67 -1.37 3.53 -14.82
N THR A 68 -0.57 4.57 -14.61
CA THR A 68 0.87 4.50 -14.39
C THR A 68 1.24 4.72 -12.93
N GLN A 69 2.46 4.33 -12.55
CA GLN A 69 3.00 4.66 -11.22
C GLN A 69 3.04 6.17 -11.00
N ASP A 70 3.44 6.92 -12.02
CA ASP A 70 3.56 8.38 -11.94
C ASP A 70 2.20 9.04 -11.66
N MET A 71 1.11 8.53 -12.26
CA MET A 71 -0.24 9.02 -11.97
C MET A 71 -0.63 8.80 -10.51
N VAL A 72 -0.33 7.62 -9.95
CA VAL A 72 -0.62 7.33 -8.54
C VAL A 72 0.22 8.21 -7.61
N ILE A 73 1.50 8.42 -7.94
CA ILE A 73 2.39 9.31 -7.19
C ILE A 73 1.90 10.76 -7.26
N ALA A 74 1.49 11.23 -8.44
CA ALA A 74 0.93 12.57 -8.63
C ALA A 74 -0.32 12.79 -7.79
N GLU A 75 -1.26 11.82 -7.75
CA GLU A 75 -2.45 11.92 -6.90
C GLU A 75 -2.12 11.92 -5.40
N LEU A 76 -1.18 11.10 -4.95
CA LEU A 76 -0.70 11.14 -3.57
C LEU A 76 -0.01 12.48 -3.24
N ALA A 77 0.71 13.07 -4.20
CA ALA A 77 1.37 14.37 -4.05
C ALA A 77 0.35 15.51 -3.88
N LYS A 78 -0.76 15.51 -4.63
CA LYS A 78 -1.85 16.48 -4.44
C LYS A 78 -2.34 16.48 -2.99
N ILE A 79 -2.52 15.31 -2.39
CA ILE A 79 -2.93 15.17 -0.99
C ILE A 79 -1.80 15.61 -0.05
N GLY A 80 -0.60 15.06 -0.24
CA GLY A 80 0.56 15.27 0.65
C GLY A 80 1.06 16.70 0.71
N PHE A 81 0.95 17.45 -0.39
CA PHE A 81 1.43 18.83 -0.50
C PHE A 81 0.29 19.86 -0.60
N SER A 82 -0.95 19.44 -0.33
CA SER A 82 -2.11 20.32 -0.37
C SER A 82 -1.95 21.54 0.55
N ASP A 83 -2.46 22.68 0.09
CA ASP A 83 -2.54 23.93 0.85
C ASP A 83 -4.00 24.38 0.97
N LEU A 84 -4.54 24.27 2.19
CA LEU A 84 -5.93 24.64 2.48
C LEU A 84 -6.24 26.13 2.27
N ARG A 85 -5.25 26.99 2.20
CA ARG A 85 -5.49 28.42 1.91
C ARG A 85 -6.02 28.61 0.50
N LYS A 86 -5.75 27.69 -0.42
CA LYS A 86 -6.24 27.74 -1.80
C LYS A 86 -7.76 27.56 -1.93
N VAL A 87 -8.44 27.02 -0.91
CA VAL A 87 -9.90 26.89 -0.94
C VAL A 87 -10.64 28.14 -0.43
N LEU A 88 -9.92 29.12 0.05
CA LEU A 88 -10.49 30.35 0.64
C LEU A 88 -10.10 31.59 -0.16
N THR A 89 -11.03 32.52 -0.26
CA THR A 89 -10.76 33.87 -0.75
C THR A 89 -9.93 34.64 0.28
N ASN A 90 -9.40 35.80 -0.11
CA ASN A 90 -8.70 36.72 0.80
C ASN A 90 -9.60 37.25 1.95
N THR A 91 -10.90 37.15 1.82
CA THR A 91 -11.88 37.51 2.84
C THR A 91 -12.30 36.34 3.72
N GLY A 92 -11.70 35.13 3.51
CA GLY A 92 -12.00 33.92 4.28
C GLY A 92 -13.28 33.19 3.84
N GLN A 93 -13.87 33.57 2.74
CA GLN A 93 -15.03 32.87 2.14
C GLN A 93 -14.52 31.68 1.32
N LEU A 94 -15.36 30.64 1.22
CA LEU A 94 -15.07 29.49 0.37
C LEU A 94 -15.12 29.92 -1.11
N ILE A 95 -14.08 29.57 -1.86
CA ILE A 95 -14.07 29.67 -3.32
C ILE A 95 -15.02 28.60 -3.88
N ASP A 96 -15.77 28.94 -4.93
CA ASP A 96 -16.65 27.97 -5.59
C ASP A 96 -15.83 26.70 -5.97
N PRO A 97 -16.28 25.50 -5.62
CA PRO A 97 -15.59 24.27 -5.97
C PRO A 97 -15.31 24.10 -7.46
N GLN A 98 -16.06 24.77 -8.34
CA GLN A 98 -15.82 24.77 -9.78
C GLN A 98 -14.58 25.59 -10.19
N ASP A 99 -14.15 26.52 -9.35
CA ASP A 99 -12.98 27.37 -9.57
C ASP A 99 -11.69 26.81 -8.95
N TRP A 100 -11.76 25.63 -8.31
CA TRP A 100 -10.56 24.98 -7.74
C TRP A 100 -9.69 24.40 -8.84
N ASP A 101 -8.37 24.55 -8.67
CA ASP A 101 -7.43 23.81 -9.49
C ASP A 101 -7.46 22.30 -9.16
N ASP A 102 -6.95 21.46 -10.08
CA ASP A 102 -6.94 20.00 -9.94
C ASP A 102 -6.17 19.53 -8.70
N GLU A 103 -5.16 20.28 -8.26
CA GLU A 103 -4.36 19.96 -7.06
C GLU A 103 -5.22 20.16 -5.80
N THR A 104 -5.92 21.29 -5.75
CA THR A 104 -6.82 21.62 -4.62
C THR A 104 -7.99 20.66 -4.57
N ALA A 105 -8.66 20.43 -5.69
CA ALA A 105 -9.79 19.51 -5.79
C ALA A 105 -9.39 18.07 -5.38
N GLY A 106 -8.23 17.58 -5.82
CA GLY A 106 -7.72 16.24 -5.49
C GLY A 106 -7.43 16.05 -3.99
N ALA A 107 -7.20 17.12 -3.23
CA ALA A 107 -6.92 17.07 -1.80
C ALA A 107 -8.20 17.04 -0.93
N ILE A 108 -9.36 17.37 -1.50
CA ILE A 108 -10.63 17.45 -0.76
C ILE A 108 -11.35 16.09 -0.78
N SER A 109 -11.72 15.60 0.38
CA SER A 109 -12.45 14.33 0.52
C SER A 109 -13.96 14.51 0.55
N SER A 110 -14.46 15.63 1.08
CA SER A 110 -15.88 15.99 1.07
C SER A 110 -16.11 17.45 1.35
N ILE A 111 -17.22 17.93 0.82
CA ILE A 111 -17.77 19.26 1.10
C ILE A 111 -19.19 19.07 1.61
N GLU A 112 -19.51 19.74 2.71
CA GLU A 112 -20.85 19.79 3.28
C GLU A 112 -21.25 21.26 3.35
N ILE A 113 -22.30 21.63 2.62
CA ILE A 113 -22.86 22.99 2.62
C ILE A 113 -24.17 22.91 3.36
N VAL A 114 -24.26 23.55 4.53
CA VAL A 114 -25.48 23.64 5.31
C VAL A 114 -26.02 25.03 5.16
N THR A 115 -27.23 25.14 4.58
CA THR A 115 -27.96 26.38 4.47
C THR A 115 -28.87 26.50 5.69
N ASN A 116 -28.57 27.39 6.59
CA ASN A 116 -29.45 27.69 7.73
C ASN A 116 -30.44 28.79 7.30
N SER A 117 -31.66 28.39 6.99
CA SER A 117 -32.75 29.37 6.97
C SER A 117 -33.16 29.64 8.41
N ARG A 118 -32.87 30.81 8.91
CA ARG A 118 -33.41 31.27 10.20
C ARG A 118 -34.92 31.42 10.06
N GLY A 119 -35.64 30.38 10.45
CA GLY A 119 -37.09 30.42 10.54
C GLY A 119 -37.50 31.34 11.66
N GLY A 120 -38.01 32.51 11.30
CA GLY A 120 -38.57 33.45 12.25
C GLY A 120 -39.15 34.70 11.55
N ASN A 121 -40.46 34.77 11.44
CA ASN A 121 -41.25 35.94 11.07
C ASN A 121 -40.86 36.70 9.78
N GLY A 122 -41.17 36.13 8.62
CA GLY A 122 -41.78 36.88 7.52
C GLY A 122 -41.04 38.05 6.89
N ASP A 123 -39.72 38.16 7.00
CA ASP A 123 -38.94 39.12 6.24
C ASP A 123 -38.04 38.36 5.24
N ASP A 124 -38.48 38.34 3.98
CA ASP A 124 -37.78 37.63 2.87
C ASP A 124 -36.43 38.25 2.50
N ASN A 125 -35.91 39.18 3.30
CA ASN A 125 -34.70 39.96 3.04
C ASN A 125 -33.53 39.65 4.00
N GLU A 126 -33.65 38.66 4.89
CA GLU A 126 -32.49 38.26 5.72
C GLU A 126 -31.54 37.41 4.89
N PRO A 127 -30.22 37.72 4.92
CA PRO A 127 -29.22 36.92 4.21
C PRO A 127 -29.19 35.51 4.78
N LEU A 128 -29.30 34.53 3.87
CA LEU A 128 -29.12 33.11 4.22
C LEU A 128 -27.69 32.89 4.78
N GLU A 129 -27.61 32.34 5.97
CA GLU A 129 -26.34 31.98 6.57
C GLU A 129 -25.88 30.62 6.02
N TYR A 130 -24.77 30.61 5.30
CA TYR A 130 -24.16 29.38 4.75
C TYR A 130 -23.03 28.93 5.64
N THR A 131 -23.13 27.72 6.17
CA THR A 131 -22.02 27.07 6.84
C THR A 131 -21.41 26.02 5.90
N SER A 132 -20.18 26.23 5.49
CA SER A 132 -19.45 25.27 4.67
C SER A 132 -18.45 24.49 5.51
N LYS A 133 -18.50 23.18 5.45
CA LYS A 133 -17.55 22.30 6.11
C LYS A 133 -16.78 21.50 5.08
N ILE A 134 -15.46 21.65 5.09
CA ILE A 134 -14.56 20.95 4.18
C ILE A 134 -13.81 19.90 4.97
N LYS A 135 -13.68 18.70 4.39
CA LYS A 135 -12.79 17.66 4.86
C LYS A 135 -11.74 17.35 3.79
N THR A 136 -10.52 17.15 4.23
CA THR A 136 -9.41 16.75 3.36
C THR A 136 -9.12 15.27 3.56
N TRP A 137 -8.41 14.69 2.59
CA TRP A 137 -7.79 13.38 2.76
C TRP A 137 -6.70 13.45 3.84
N ASP A 138 -6.32 12.27 4.33
CA ASP A 138 -5.27 12.14 5.35
C ASP A 138 -3.87 12.44 4.75
N LYS A 139 -3.43 13.68 4.92
CA LYS A 139 -2.14 14.17 4.45
C LYS A 139 -0.93 13.41 5.04
N PRO A 140 -0.85 13.11 6.37
CA PRO A 140 0.21 12.29 6.92
C PRO A 140 0.32 10.91 6.26
N SER A 141 -0.81 10.23 6.03
CA SER A 141 -0.82 8.93 5.35
C SER A 141 -0.34 9.01 3.90
N ALA A 142 -0.69 10.06 3.16
CA ALA A 142 -0.22 10.27 1.80
C ALA A 142 1.31 10.50 1.77
N LEU A 143 1.83 11.33 2.68
CA LEU A 143 3.25 11.59 2.81
C LEU A 143 4.05 10.35 3.24
N ASP A 144 3.50 9.51 4.13
CA ASP A 144 4.13 8.24 4.52
C ASP A 144 4.27 7.30 3.30
N LYS A 145 3.21 7.14 2.50
CA LYS A 145 3.26 6.34 1.27
C LYS A 145 4.28 6.86 0.27
N LEU A 146 4.34 8.18 0.07
CA LEU A 146 5.36 8.80 -0.78
C LEU A 146 6.77 8.60 -0.22
N GLY A 147 6.95 8.78 1.09
CA GLY A 147 8.23 8.57 1.76
C GLY A 147 8.75 7.13 1.63
N ARG A 148 7.86 6.15 1.77
CA ARG A 148 8.20 4.73 1.52
C ARG A 148 8.58 4.48 0.07
N HIS A 149 7.84 5.04 -0.87
CA HIS A 149 8.14 4.91 -2.30
C HIS A 149 9.50 5.52 -2.66
N LEU A 150 9.84 6.67 -2.08
CA LEU A 150 11.11 7.36 -2.28
C LEU A 150 12.27 6.76 -1.47
N GLY A 151 12.01 5.76 -0.63
CA GLY A 151 13.04 5.14 0.21
C GLY A 151 13.59 6.07 1.30
N LEU A 152 12.81 7.03 1.78
CA LEU A 152 13.23 7.98 2.82
C LEU A 152 13.35 7.34 4.21
N TYR A 153 12.73 6.18 4.41
CA TYR A 153 12.79 5.45 5.68
C TYR A 153 13.85 4.36 5.63
N ALA A 154 14.49 4.12 6.77
CA ALA A 154 15.35 2.95 6.91
C ALA A 154 14.52 1.66 6.68
N PRO A 155 15.10 0.61 6.05
CA PRO A 155 14.39 -0.65 5.88
C PRO A 155 13.94 -1.18 7.26
N GLU A 156 12.66 -1.51 7.37
CA GLU A 156 12.13 -2.13 8.59
C GLU A 156 12.86 -3.47 8.80
N LYS A 157 13.52 -3.60 9.95
CA LYS A 157 14.09 -4.87 10.37
C LYS A 157 12.92 -5.79 10.70
N ILE A 158 12.54 -6.66 9.76
CA ILE A 158 11.61 -7.73 10.04
C ILE A 158 12.36 -8.70 10.98
N ALA A 159 12.05 -8.63 12.27
CA ALA A 159 12.49 -9.66 13.21
C ALA A 159 11.71 -10.94 12.85
N VAL A 160 12.32 -11.77 12.01
CA VAL A 160 11.82 -13.13 11.79
C VAL A 160 12.15 -13.89 13.07
N THR A 161 11.18 -14.00 13.97
CA THR A 161 11.26 -14.92 15.08
C THR A 161 11.14 -16.32 14.48
N VAL A 162 12.29 -16.94 14.18
CA VAL A 162 12.32 -18.35 13.84
C VAL A 162 12.08 -19.07 15.18
N GLU A 163 10.84 -19.48 15.43
CA GLU A 163 10.61 -20.51 16.44
C GLU A 163 11.30 -21.77 15.91
N ALA A 164 12.47 -22.07 16.49
CA ALA A 164 13.17 -23.31 16.20
C ALA A 164 12.26 -24.44 16.72
N GLU A 165 11.56 -25.11 15.81
CA GLU A 165 10.93 -26.39 16.16
C GLU A 165 12.02 -27.32 16.64
N VAL A 166 12.03 -27.60 17.94
CA VAL A 166 12.92 -28.58 18.55
C VAL A 166 12.65 -29.90 17.86
N SER A 167 13.67 -30.42 17.15
CA SER A 167 13.53 -31.64 16.37
C SER A 167 13.06 -32.80 17.28
N PRO A 168 12.34 -33.78 16.74
CA PRO A 168 11.93 -34.96 17.53
C PRO A 168 13.11 -35.68 18.19
N SER A 169 14.30 -35.62 17.57
CA SER A 169 15.54 -36.18 18.13
C SER A 169 16.01 -35.41 19.37
N ASP A 170 15.86 -34.09 19.42
CA ASP A 170 16.30 -33.29 20.56
C ASP A 170 15.35 -33.50 21.76
N LYS A 171 14.04 -33.68 21.49
CA LYS A 171 13.05 -34.05 22.51
C LYS A 171 13.35 -35.44 23.09
N LEU A 172 13.73 -36.40 22.24
CA LEU A 172 14.10 -37.76 22.66
C LEU A 172 15.38 -37.75 23.51
N THR A 173 16.38 -36.98 23.08
CA THR A 173 17.65 -36.83 23.81
C THR A 173 17.45 -36.18 25.17
N GLY A 174 16.61 -35.14 25.24
CA GLY A 174 16.21 -34.50 26.51
C GLY A 174 15.51 -35.48 27.47
N PHE A 175 14.58 -36.31 26.94
CA PHE A 175 13.88 -37.32 27.71
C PHE A 175 14.83 -38.40 28.22
N LEU A 176 15.75 -38.94 27.40
CA LEU A 176 16.72 -39.95 27.80
C LEU A 176 17.65 -39.42 28.89
N ASN A 177 18.14 -38.21 28.79
CA ASN A 177 18.97 -37.58 29.81
C ASN A 177 18.22 -37.38 31.14
N ALA A 178 16.93 -37.02 31.10
CA ALA A 178 16.11 -36.91 32.30
C ALA A 178 15.83 -38.25 32.97
N VAL A 179 15.73 -39.35 32.22
CA VAL A 179 15.60 -40.72 32.74
C VAL A 179 16.93 -41.23 33.33
N ALA A 180 18.05 -40.91 32.70
CA ALA A 180 19.38 -41.31 33.21
C ALA A 180 19.71 -40.64 34.56
N SER A 181 19.37 -39.38 34.74
CA SER A 181 19.60 -38.65 35.99
C SER A 181 18.76 -39.15 37.17
N ARG A 182 17.59 -39.79 36.91
CA ARG A 182 16.74 -40.39 37.93
C ARG A 182 17.24 -41.75 38.44
N LYS A 183 18.16 -42.44 37.70
CA LYS A 183 18.73 -43.71 38.09
C LYS A 183 20.01 -43.58 38.93
N SER A 184 20.54 -42.39 39.08
CA SER A 184 21.78 -42.10 39.84
C SER A 184 21.51 -41.42 41.20
N SER A 185 20.27 -41.34 41.61
CA SER A 185 19.84 -40.97 42.96
C SER A 185 19.14 -42.13 43.66
#